data_d8340a165b8a5170987a349a051820e2
#
_entry.id   d8340a165b8a5170987a349a051820e2
#
_cell.length_a   1.000
_cell.length_b   1.000
_cell.length_c   1.000
_cell.angle_alpha   90.00
_cell.angle_beta   90.00
_cell.angle_gamma   90.00
#
_symmetry.space_group_name_H-M   'P 1'
#
loop_
_entity.id
_entity.type
_entity.pdbx_description
1 polymer ?
#
loop_
_entity_poly.entity_id
_entity_poly.type
_entity_poly.pdbx_seq_one_letter_code
_entity_poly.pdbx_strand_id
1 'polypeptide(L)'
;CPGVIVTPIFGIAAGLDRPAADQMAAALVDAAGQMQPLRRPGDPNDIAGAVLYLASHDAAFVTGTHLVVDGGITVGQRISWNPEAVLPLHVAMAAAVAEVTPEQPA
;
A
#
# COMPACT_ATOMS: atom_id res chain seq x y z
N CYS A 1 12.85 1.52 5.54
CA CYS A 1 12.08 0.48 4.83
C CYS A 1 10.96 1.13 4.04
N PRO A 2 11.11 1.33 2.72
CA PRO A 2 10.07 1.94 1.89
C PRO A 2 8.88 1.01 1.65
N GLY A 3 7.70 1.61 1.47
CA GLY A 3 6.51 0.94 0.94
C GLY A 3 6.46 0.98 -0.58
N VAL A 4 5.24 1.20 -1.13
CA VAL A 4 5.04 1.32 -2.58
C VAL A 4 5.42 2.73 -3.03
N ILE A 5 6.58 2.86 -3.63
CA ILE A 5 7.10 4.12 -4.20
C ILE A 5 6.94 4.02 -5.72
N VAL A 6 6.03 4.81 -6.29
CA VAL A 6 5.76 4.78 -7.71
C VAL A 6 6.85 5.53 -8.46
N THR A 7 7.60 4.79 -9.25
CA THR A 7 8.70 5.27 -10.10
C THR A 7 8.72 4.48 -11.41
N PRO A 8 9.45 4.92 -12.43
CA PRO A 8 9.61 4.17 -13.67
C PRO A 8 10.24 2.78 -13.53
N ILE A 9 10.75 2.43 -12.34
CA ILE A 9 11.42 1.13 -12.10
C ILE A 9 10.51 -0.05 -12.44
N PHE A 10 9.21 0.07 -12.23
CA PHE A 10 8.25 -1.00 -12.55
C PHE A 10 8.19 -1.27 -14.05
N GLY A 11 8.16 -0.22 -14.87
CA GLY A 11 8.19 -0.34 -16.32
C GLY A 11 9.54 -0.83 -16.83
N ILE A 12 10.63 -0.31 -16.30
CA ILE A 12 11.99 -0.76 -16.67
C ILE A 12 12.18 -2.24 -16.33
N ALA A 13 11.71 -2.69 -15.16
CA ALA A 13 11.76 -4.10 -14.79
C ALA A 13 10.89 -5.00 -15.70
N ALA A 14 9.84 -4.45 -16.29
CA ALA A 14 9.02 -5.12 -17.29
C ALA A 14 9.61 -5.05 -18.72
N GLY A 15 10.80 -4.48 -18.92
CA GLY A 15 11.48 -4.38 -20.21
C GLY A 15 11.04 -3.20 -21.07
N LEU A 16 10.31 -2.23 -20.53
CA LEU A 16 9.91 -1.02 -21.24
C LEU A 16 11.07 -0.03 -21.34
N ASP A 17 11.07 0.78 -22.40
CA ASP A 17 11.93 1.95 -22.48
C ASP A 17 11.52 3.04 -21.49
N ARG A 18 12.34 4.06 -21.32
CA ARG A 18 12.10 5.10 -20.31
C ARG A 18 10.78 5.86 -20.52
N PRO A 19 10.42 6.32 -21.74
CA PRO A 19 9.15 6.99 -21.97
C PRO A 19 7.92 6.13 -21.64
N ALA A 20 7.92 4.87 -22.03
CA ALA A 20 6.83 3.94 -21.72
C ALA A 20 6.77 3.61 -20.20
N ALA A 21 7.93 3.49 -19.55
CA ALA A 21 8.02 3.27 -18.10
C ALA A 21 7.48 4.48 -17.29
N ASP A 22 7.74 5.71 -17.74
CA ASP A 22 7.18 6.92 -17.15
C ASP A 22 5.64 6.96 -17.28
N GLN A 23 5.10 6.59 -18.45
CA GLN A 23 3.66 6.48 -18.67
C GLN A 23 3.02 5.40 -17.77
N MET A 24 3.66 4.24 -17.68
CA MET A 24 3.22 3.17 -16.80
C MET A 24 3.20 3.62 -15.32
N ALA A 25 4.24 4.30 -14.87
CA ALA A 25 4.30 4.83 -13.51
C ALA A 25 3.12 5.77 -13.23
N ALA A 26 2.81 6.69 -14.15
CA ALA A 26 1.66 7.59 -14.03
C ALA A 26 0.33 6.83 -13.94
N ALA A 27 0.17 5.75 -14.70
CA ALA A 27 -1.05 4.92 -14.68
C ALA A 27 -1.23 4.12 -13.37
N LEU A 28 -0.15 3.87 -12.62
CA LEU A 28 -0.19 3.11 -11.37
C LEU A 28 -0.52 3.94 -10.13
N VAL A 29 -0.53 5.27 -10.23
CA VAL A 29 -0.68 6.19 -9.08
C VAL A 29 -1.94 5.88 -8.27
N ASP A 30 -3.09 5.78 -8.91
CA ASP A 30 -4.37 5.58 -8.22
C ASP A 30 -4.44 4.21 -7.56
N ALA A 31 -4.04 3.16 -8.27
CA ALA A 31 -4.04 1.79 -7.74
C ALA A 31 -3.08 1.66 -6.56
N ALA A 32 -1.88 2.22 -6.68
CA ALA A 32 -0.88 2.22 -5.61
C ALA A 32 -1.36 3.02 -4.39
N GLY A 33 -2.08 4.13 -4.61
CA GLY A 33 -2.66 4.93 -3.54
C GLY A 33 -3.74 4.22 -2.71
N GLN A 34 -4.33 3.15 -3.25
CA GLN A 34 -5.34 2.37 -2.53
C GLN A 34 -4.75 1.21 -1.71
N MET A 35 -3.44 0.99 -1.78
CA MET A 35 -2.79 -0.13 -1.10
C MET A 35 -2.47 0.14 0.37
N GLN A 36 -2.48 1.39 0.80
CA GLN A 36 -2.10 1.79 2.16
C GLN A 36 -3.05 2.83 2.76
N PRO A 37 -3.02 3.03 4.10
CA PRO A 37 -3.84 4.01 4.81
C PRO A 37 -3.69 5.45 4.32
N LEU A 38 -2.47 5.88 4.04
CA LEU A 38 -2.22 7.16 3.35
C LEU A 38 -2.57 6.99 1.88
N ARG A 39 -3.77 7.42 1.49
CA ARG A 39 -4.37 7.19 0.16
C ARG A 39 -3.64 7.91 -0.98
N ARG A 40 -2.33 7.70 -1.06
CA ARG A 40 -1.45 8.09 -2.17
C ARG A 40 -0.28 7.12 -2.24
N PRO A 41 0.35 6.92 -3.39
CA PRO A 41 1.62 6.22 -3.45
C PRO A 41 2.70 7.03 -2.73
N GLY A 42 3.76 6.37 -2.33
CA GLY A 42 4.96 7.05 -1.89
C GLY A 42 5.67 7.72 -3.08
N ASP A 43 6.28 8.85 -2.80
CA ASP A 43 7.17 9.59 -3.69
C ASP A 43 8.63 9.39 -3.26
N PRO A 44 9.61 9.43 -4.15
CA PRO A 44 11.02 9.36 -3.78
C PRO A 44 11.43 10.37 -2.69
N ASN A 45 10.80 11.55 -2.64
CA ASN A 45 11.07 12.55 -1.61
C ASN A 45 10.59 12.11 -0.21
N ASP A 46 9.56 11.26 -0.11
CA ASP A 46 9.16 10.68 1.18
C ASP A 46 10.31 9.85 1.78
N ILE A 47 11.05 9.14 0.93
CA ILE A 47 12.20 8.34 1.35
C ILE A 47 13.42 9.24 1.59
N ALA A 48 13.65 10.24 0.74
CA ALA A 48 14.77 11.17 0.89
C ALA A 48 14.70 11.91 2.24
N GLY A 49 13.52 12.32 2.69
CA GLY A 49 13.34 12.94 4.01
C GLY A 49 13.77 12.03 5.16
N ALA A 50 13.42 10.76 5.11
CA ALA A 50 13.84 9.76 6.10
C ALA A 50 15.37 9.52 6.08
N VAL A 51 15.96 9.47 4.90
CA VAL A 51 17.43 9.34 4.73
C VAL A 51 18.14 10.57 5.29
N LEU A 52 17.66 11.77 4.99
CA LEU A 52 18.24 13.02 5.52
C LEU A 52 18.18 13.06 7.05
N TYR A 53 17.06 12.67 7.64
CA TYR A 53 16.95 12.56 9.10
C TYR A 53 18.01 11.61 9.67
N LEU A 54 18.07 10.37 9.14
CA LEU A 54 19.00 9.36 9.65
C LEU A 54 20.47 9.71 9.41
N ALA A 55 20.77 10.56 8.41
CA ALA A 55 22.12 11.06 8.12
C ALA A 55 22.48 12.34 8.87
N SER A 56 21.54 12.94 9.59
CA SER A 56 21.72 14.20 10.31
C SER A 56 22.17 13.98 11.77
N HIS A 57 22.59 15.08 12.41
CA HIS A 57 22.87 15.09 13.84
C HIS A 57 21.63 14.80 14.71
N ASP A 58 20.43 15.05 14.18
CA ASP A 58 19.18 14.79 14.91
C ASP A 58 18.98 13.29 15.17
N ALA A 59 19.60 12.43 14.37
CA ALA A 59 19.60 10.98 14.55
C ALA A 59 20.85 10.45 15.29
N ALA A 60 21.66 11.32 15.91
CA ALA A 60 22.94 10.93 16.52
C ALA A 60 22.81 9.84 17.61
N PHE A 61 21.63 9.66 18.19
CA PHE A 61 21.37 8.63 19.21
C PHE A 61 20.40 7.53 18.71
N VAL A 62 20.11 7.50 17.40
CA VAL A 62 19.23 6.50 16.77
C VAL A 62 20.07 5.35 16.24
N THR A 63 19.90 4.16 16.84
CA THR A 63 20.60 2.94 16.42
C THR A 63 19.73 1.71 16.73
N GLY A 64 20.05 0.56 16.13
CA GLY A 64 19.36 -0.70 16.39
C GLY A 64 17.87 -0.73 15.98
N THR A 65 17.44 0.20 15.11
CA THR A 65 16.05 0.31 14.64
C THR A 65 15.98 0.40 13.12
N HIS A 66 14.77 0.26 12.59
CA HIS A 66 14.47 0.56 11.19
C HIS A 66 13.31 1.53 11.13
N LEU A 67 13.50 2.58 10.34
CA LEU A 67 12.45 3.56 10.05
C LEU A 67 11.61 3.05 8.88
N VAL A 68 10.34 2.76 9.15
CA VAL A 68 9.36 2.35 8.13
C VAL A 68 8.74 3.59 7.51
N VAL A 69 8.76 3.69 6.17
CA VAL A 69 8.21 4.82 5.39
C VAL A 69 7.37 4.23 4.27
N ASP A 70 6.19 3.76 4.60
CA ASP A 70 5.39 2.89 3.74
C ASP A 70 3.91 3.30 3.62
N GLY A 71 3.56 4.49 4.10
CA GLY A 71 2.18 4.95 4.10
C GLY A 71 1.23 4.12 4.96
N GLY A 72 1.78 3.23 5.79
CA GLY A 72 1.03 2.34 6.68
C GLY A 72 0.67 0.99 6.06
N ILE A 73 1.24 0.59 4.91
CA ILE A 73 0.92 -0.69 4.25
C ILE A 73 1.20 -1.90 5.15
N THR A 74 2.15 -1.80 6.07
CA THR A 74 2.50 -2.87 7.02
C THR A 74 1.76 -2.79 8.35
N VAL A 75 0.93 -1.77 8.58
CA VAL A 75 0.22 -1.56 9.87
C VAL A 75 -0.94 -2.53 10.07
N GLY A 76 -1.42 -3.17 9.01
CA GLY A 76 -2.52 -4.12 9.11
C GLY A 76 -3.15 -4.48 7.76
N GLN A 77 -4.29 -5.17 7.84
CA GLN A 77 -5.06 -5.52 6.66
C GLN A 77 -5.89 -4.33 6.18
N ARG A 78 -6.29 -4.33 4.90
CA ARG A 78 -7.09 -3.28 4.29
C ARG A 78 -8.33 -2.91 5.10
N ILE A 79 -8.97 -3.86 5.74
CA ILE A 79 -10.13 -3.66 6.61
C ILE A 79 -9.83 -2.79 7.83
N SER A 80 -8.55 -2.71 8.26
CA SER A 80 -8.15 -1.91 9.43
C SER A 80 -8.28 -0.39 9.20
N TRP A 81 -8.33 0.05 7.95
CA TRP A 81 -8.41 1.49 7.61
C TRP A 81 -9.42 1.84 6.52
N ASN A 82 -9.98 0.85 5.83
CA ASN A 82 -11.00 1.07 4.81
C ASN A 82 -12.31 0.42 5.25
N PRO A 83 -13.31 1.20 5.69
CA PRO A 83 -14.59 0.67 6.17
C PRO A 83 -15.41 -0.06 5.09
N GLU A 84 -15.09 0.19 3.81
CA GLU A 84 -15.73 -0.48 2.68
C GLU A 84 -15.05 -1.81 2.30
N ALA A 85 -13.91 -2.12 2.92
CA ALA A 85 -13.20 -3.36 2.64
C ALA A 85 -13.94 -4.53 3.29
N VAL A 86 -14.23 -5.55 2.51
CA VAL A 86 -14.86 -6.78 2.98
C VAL A 86 -13.82 -7.90 3.01
N LEU A 87 -13.76 -8.61 4.14
CA LEU A 87 -12.92 -9.80 4.25
C LEU A 87 -13.52 -10.95 3.45
N PRO A 88 -12.70 -11.71 2.70
CA PRO A 88 -13.16 -12.91 2.00
C PRO A 88 -13.92 -13.90 2.90
N LEU A 89 -13.51 -13.99 4.18
CA LEU A 89 -14.20 -14.81 5.17
C LEU A 89 -15.63 -14.31 5.44
N HIS A 90 -15.86 -13.01 5.54
CA HIS A 90 -17.21 -12.47 5.75
C HIS A 90 -18.11 -12.74 4.55
N VAL A 91 -17.58 -12.67 3.32
CA VAL A 91 -18.31 -13.01 2.12
C VAL A 91 -18.67 -14.50 2.12
N ALA A 92 -17.72 -15.37 2.43
CA ALA A 92 -17.95 -16.81 2.50
C ALA A 92 -18.95 -17.18 3.61
N MET A 93 -18.86 -16.54 4.77
CA MET A 93 -19.81 -16.75 5.87
C MET A 93 -21.22 -16.32 5.48
N ALA A 94 -21.39 -15.15 4.85
CA ALA A 94 -22.69 -14.68 4.40
C ALA A 94 -23.31 -15.63 3.36
N ALA A 95 -22.52 -16.14 2.41
CA ALA A 95 -22.95 -17.13 1.45
C ALA A 95 -23.40 -18.45 2.13
N ALA A 96 -22.57 -18.96 3.06
CA ALA A 96 -22.91 -20.20 3.78
C ALA A 96 -24.16 -20.05 4.64
N VAL A 97 -24.38 -18.88 5.28
CA VAL A 97 -25.62 -18.61 6.03
C VAL A 97 -26.83 -18.61 5.11
N ALA A 98 -26.71 -18.00 3.92
CA ALA A 98 -27.81 -17.99 2.93
C ALA A 98 -28.18 -19.40 2.44
N GLU A 99 -27.20 -20.29 2.30
CA GLU A 99 -27.45 -21.68 1.90
C GLU A 99 -28.16 -22.52 2.95
N VAL A 100 -27.94 -22.25 4.26
CA VAL A 100 -28.51 -23.05 5.35
C VAL A 100 -29.75 -22.43 5.97
N THR A 101 -30.09 -21.20 5.60
CA THR A 101 -31.31 -20.52 6.09
C THR A 101 -32.45 -20.84 5.13
N PRO A 102 -33.48 -21.63 5.53
CA PRO A 102 -34.61 -21.88 4.64
C PRO A 102 -35.37 -20.57 4.40
N GLU A 103 -35.80 -20.38 3.14
CA GLU A 103 -36.74 -19.29 2.78
C GLU A 103 -37.94 -19.37 3.73
N GLN A 104 -38.15 -18.33 4.53
CA GLN A 104 -39.38 -18.23 5.31
C GLN A 104 -40.54 -18.05 4.32
N PRO A 105 -41.53 -18.95 4.28
CA PRO A 105 -42.68 -18.76 3.43
C PRO A 105 -43.42 -17.49 3.88
N ALA A 106 -43.75 -16.68 2.92
CA ALA A 106 -44.53 -15.44 3.09
C ALA A 106 -45.87 -15.67 3.76
#